data_33e6f046be9b611a7d6abf3b334306a5
#
_entry.id   33e6f046be9b611a7d6abf3b334306a5
#
_cell.length_a   1.000
_cell.length_b   1.000
_cell.length_c   1.000
_cell.angle_alpha   90.00
_cell.angle_beta   90.00
_cell.angle_gamma   90.00
#
_symmetry.space_group_name_H-M   'P 1'
#
loop_
_entity.id
_entity.type
_entity.pdbx_description
1 polymer ?
#
loop_
_entity_poly.entity_id
_entity_poly.type
_entity_poly.pdbx_seq_one_letter_code
_entity_poly.pdbx_strand_id
1 'polypeptide(L)'
;MQARLIESVEIAPEVRHFVFEADGLERLAFTPGQFVSFTDDVEGKQITRAYSIASAPDESNRFELCLNLVEDGHLSPRLFSMHPGETVEMAPPLG
;
A
#
# COMPACT_ATOMS: atom_id res chain seq x y z
N MET A 1 -4.05 -5.01 -10.50
CA MET A 1 -4.67 -3.67 -10.44
C MET A 1 -3.68 -2.66 -9.89
N GLN A 2 -3.96 -1.39 -10.03
CA GLN A 2 -3.09 -0.34 -9.52
C GLN A 2 -3.64 0.23 -8.23
N ALA A 3 -2.78 0.48 -7.25
CA ALA A 3 -3.10 1.26 -6.07
C ALA A 3 -2.52 2.65 -6.25
N ARG A 4 -3.35 3.68 -6.11
CA ARG A 4 -2.94 5.08 -6.23
C ARG A 4 -2.76 5.68 -4.86
N LEU A 5 -1.62 6.28 -4.61
CA LEU A 5 -1.37 6.96 -3.35
C LEU A 5 -2.18 8.25 -3.27
N ILE A 6 -2.95 8.41 -2.20
CA ILE A 6 -3.74 9.61 -1.94
C ILE A 6 -3.04 10.50 -0.93
N GLU A 7 -2.53 9.89 0.15
CA GLU A 7 -1.90 10.62 1.24
C GLU A 7 -0.83 9.77 1.90
N SER A 8 0.27 10.38 2.31
CA SER A 8 1.34 9.73 3.06
C SER A 8 1.82 10.70 4.13
N VAL A 9 1.72 10.30 5.39
CA VAL A 9 2.03 11.15 6.54
C VAL A 9 2.97 10.40 7.49
N GLU A 10 4.08 11.05 7.87
CA GLU A 10 4.95 10.52 8.91
C GLU A 10 4.27 10.70 10.27
N ILE A 11 4.06 9.61 11.00
CA ILE A 11 3.40 9.63 12.31
C ILE A 11 4.38 9.39 13.44
N ALA A 12 5.55 8.88 13.14
CA ALA A 12 6.66 8.69 14.08
C ALA A 12 7.93 8.53 13.24
N PRO A 13 9.13 8.64 13.82
CA PRO A 13 10.36 8.41 13.06
C PRO A 13 10.33 7.06 12.35
N GLU A 14 10.53 7.07 11.03
CA GLU A 14 10.53 5.89 10.16
C GLU A 14 9.21 5.11 10.15
N VAL A 15 8.09 5.75 10.54
CA VAL A 15 6.74 5.16 10.48
C VAL A 15 5.82 6.11 9.72
N ARG A 16 5.19 5.60 8.66
CA ARG A 16 4.25 6.40 7.86
C ARG A 16 2.89 5.74 7.76
N HIS A 17 1.89 6.58 7.72
CA HIS A 17 0.51 6.20 7.44
C HIS A 17 0.21 6.55 5.99
N PHE A 18 -0.31 5.58 5.25
CA PHE A 18 -0.63 5.73 3.82
C PHE A 18 -2.12 5.54 3.60
N VAL A 19 -2.67 6.36 2.73
CA VAL A 19 -4.02 6.16 2.19
C VAL A 19 -3.89 5.90 0.70
N PHE A 20 -4.42 4.77 0.25
CA PHE A 20 -4.43 4.36 -1.15
C PHE A 20 -5.85 4.21 -1.67
N GLU A 21 -6.02 4.35 -2.99
CA GLU A 21 -7.23 3.96 -3.70
C GLU A 21 -6.92 2.80 -4.63
N ALA A 22 -7.82 1.83 -4.69
CA ALA A 22 -7.75 0.76 -5.70
C ALA A 22 -8.31 1.31 -7.02
N ASP A 23 -7.43 1.69 -7.95
CA ASP A 23 -7.84 2.27 -9.23
C ASP A 23 -8.76 1.34 -10.00
N GLY A 24 -9.80 1.91 -10.58
CA GLY A 24 -10.75 1.17 -11.43
C GLY A 24 -11.84 0.44 -10.68
N LEU A 25 -11.83 0.46 -9.35
CA LEU A 25 -12.89 -0.12 -8.53
C LEU A 25 -13.70 0.99 -7.87
N GLU A 26 -15.02 0.79 -7.77
CA GLU A 26 -15.87 1.68 -6.99
C GLU A 26 -15.76 1.36 -5.50
N ARG A 27 -15.48 0.08 -5.19
CA ARG A 27 -15.40 -0.41 -3.83
C ARG A 27 -14.34 -1.51 -3.74
N LEU A 28 -13.52 -1.45 -2.70
CA LEU A 28 -12.59 -2.53 -2.37
C LEU A 28 -13.19 -3.35 -1.22
N ALA A 29 -13.59 -4.58 -1.52
CA ALA A 29 -14.13 -5.48 -0.51
C ALA A 29 -12.98 -6.20 0.21
N PHE A 30 -12.96 -6.10 1.53
CA PHE A 30 -12.01 -6.84 2.36
C PHE A 30 -12.59 -7.03 3.76
N THR A 31 -12.02 -7.96 4.53
CA THR A 31 -12.37 -8.15 5.94
C THR A 31 -11.18 -7.71 6.81
N PRO A 32 -11.42 -7.28 8.06
CA PRO A 32 -10.34 -6.90 8.96
C PRO A 32 -9.30 -8.02 9.09
N GLY A 33 -8.02 -7.63 9.04
CA GLY A 33 -6.92 -8.58 9.14
C GLY A 33 -6.40 -9.09 7.81
N GLN A 34 -7.06 -8.80 6.72
CA GLN A 34 -6.54 -9.14 5.39
C GLN A 34 -5.38 -8.24 4.99
N PHE A 35 -4.61 -8.70 4.02
CA PHE A 35 -3.47 -7.94 3.48
C PHE A 35 -3.61 -7.75 1.96
N VAL A 36 -2.93 -6.73 1.47
CA VAL A 36 -2.72 -6.53 0.04
C VAL A 36 -1.26 -6.82 -0.28
N SER A 37 -0.99 -7.26 -1.51
CA SER A 37 0.39 -7.45 -1.96
C SER A 37 0.72 -6.40 -3.00
N PHE A 38 1.84 -5.69 -2.80
CA PHE A 38 2.36 -4.76 -3.77
C PHE A 38 3.54 -5.38 -4.49
N THR A 39 3.64 -5.08 -5.78
CA THR A 39 4.73 -5.55 -6.63
C THR A 39 5.34 -4.37 -7.36
N ASP A 40 6.65 -4.30 -7.39
CA ASP A 40 7.37 -3.28 -8.14
C ASP A 40 8.69 -3.84 -8.64
N ASP A 41 9.26 -3.21 -9.66
CA ASP A 41 10.57 -3.55 -10.17
C ASP A 41 11.63 -2.79 -9.39
N VAL A 42 12.56 -3.53 -8.79
CA VAL A 42 13.67 -2.95 -8.05
C VAL A 42 14.96 -3.54 -8.63
N GLU A 43 15.76 -2.69 -9.23
CA GLU A 43 17.05 -3.11 -9.85
C GLU A 43 16.88 -4.25 -10.85
N GLY A 44 15.84 -4.21 -11.67
CA GLY A 44 15.59 -5.23 -12.69
C GLY A 44 14.93 -6.50 -12.19
N LYS A 45 14.59 -6.56 -10.91
CA LYS A 45 13.89 -7.70 -10.31
C LYS A 45 12.49 -7.29 -9.87
N GLN A 46 11.53 -8.16 -10.08
CA GLN A 46 10.18 -7.97 -9.60
C GLN A 46 10.09 -8.43 -8.14
N ILE A 47 9.75 -7.50 -7.25
CA ILE A 47 9.67 -7.74 -5.81
C ILE A 47 8.22 -7.60 -5.38
N THR A 48 7.73 -8.58 -4.63
CA THR A 48 6.37 -8.58 -4.08
C THR A 48 6.44 -8.65 -2.56
N ARG A 49 5.65 -7.80 -1.89
CA ARG A 49 5.54 -7.79 -0.43
C ARG A 49 4.09 -7.61 -0.02
N ALA A 50 3.72 -8.29 1.06
CA ALA A 50 2.38 -8.22 1.63
C ALA A 50 2.35 -7.19 2.76
N TYR A 51 1.27 -6.42 2.82
CA TYR A 51 1.06 -5.41 3.84
C TYR A 51 -0.35 -5.54 4.42
N SER A 52 -0.45 -5.62 5.74
CA SER A 52 -1.75 -5.71 6.41
C SER A 52 -2.52 -4.40 6.26
N ILE A 53 -3.81 -4.51 5.96
CA ILE A 53 -4.69 -3.36 5.87
C ILE A 53 -4.97 -2.87 7.29
N ALA A 54 -4.72 -1.58 7.53
CA ALA A 54 -4.87 -0.97 8.85
C ALA A 54 -6.23 -0.31 9.05
N SER A 55 -6.98 -0.07 7.98
CA SER A 55 -8.31 0.56 8.05
C SER A 55 -9.41 -0.49 8.18
N ALA A 56 -10.57 -0.05 8.67
CA ALA A 56 -11.78 -0.86 8.61
C ALA A 56 -12.36 -0.81 7.19
N PRO A 57 -13.05 -1.87 6.73
CA PRO A 57 -13.76 -1.82 5.46
C PRO A 57 -14.84 -0.74 5.49
N ASP A 58 -14.98 -0.03 4.38
CA ASP A 58 -16.09 0.88 4.18
C ASP A 58 -16.63 0.67 2.75
N GLU A 59 -17.51 1.53 2.28
CA GLU A 59 -18.09 1.37 0.95
C GLU A 59 -17.29 2.08 -0.14
N SER A 60 -16.05 2.47 0.14
CA SER A 60 -15.17 3.11 -0.82
C SER A 60 -14.15 2.14 -1.40
N ASN A 61 -13.33 2.65 -2.33
CA ASN A 61 -12.19 1.92 -2.86
C ASN A 61 -10.89 2.27 -2.12
N ARG A 62 -10.97 2.94 -0.97
CA ARG A 62 -9.82 3.36 -0.19
C ARG A 62 -9.46 2.35 0.89
N PHE A 63 -8.18 2.27 1.17
CA PHE A 63 -7.65 1.47 2.28
C PHE A 63 -6.41 2.14 2.83
N GLU A 64 -6.06 1.81 4.07
CA GLU A 64 -4.94 2.45 4.76
C GLU A 64 -3.92 1.43 5.19
N LEU A 65 -2.66 1.83 5.14
CA LEU A 65 -1.53 1.05 5.64
C LEU A 65 -0.75 1.89 6.64
N CYS A 66 -0.16 1.22 7.62
CA CYS A 66 0.77 1.85 8.56
C CYS A 66 2.05 1.02 8.53
N LEU A 67 3.13 1.60 8.04
CA LEU A 67 4.35 0.86 7.76
C LEU A 67 5.56 1.47 8.44
N ASN A 68 6.45 0.59 8.89
CA ASN A 68 7.80 0.97 9.30
C ASN A 68 8.71 0.95 8.07
N LEU A 69 9.67 1.86 8.03
CA LEU A 69 10.72 1.80 7.03
C LEU A 69 11.67 0.65 7.36
N VAL A 70 11.86 -0.23 6.39
CA VAL A 70 12.89 -1.27 6.46
C VAL A 70 14.01 -0.83 5.51
N GLU A 71 15.08 -0.24 6.06
CA GLU A 71 16.13 0.37 5.24
C GLU A 71 16.78 -0.61 4.28
N ASP A 72 16.99 -1.85 4.71
CA ASP A 72 17.54 -2.91 3.87
C ASP A 72 16.44 -3.64 3.08
N GLY A 73 15.20 -3.20 3.20
CA GLY A 73 14.09 -3.76 2.45
C GLY A 73 14.10 -3.29 1.00
N HIS A 74 13.40 -4.02 0.15
CA HIS A 74 13.36 -3.71 -1.27
C HIS A 74 12.20 -2.78 -1.64
N LEU A 75 11.07 -2.93 -0.99
CA LEU A 75 9.85 -2.21 -1.38
C LEU A 75 9.49 -1.06 -0.45
N SER A 76 9.70 -1.18 0.86
CA SER A 76 9.31 -0.10 1.78
C SER A 76 10.00 1.23 1.48
N PRO A 77 11.30 1.30 1.11
CA PRO A 77 11.90 2.57 0.70
C PRO A 77 11.20 3.18 -0.51
N ARG A 78 10.75 2.35 -1.45
CA ARG A 78 10.01 2.82 -2.63
C ARG A 78 8.68 3.45 -2.22
N LEU A 79 7.94 2.79 -1.31
CA LEU A 79 6.66 3.31 -0.83
C LEU A 79 6.85 4.62 -0.06
N PHE A 80 7.90 4.71 0.76
CA PHE A 80 8.19 5.91 1.53
C PHE A 80 8.55 7.10 0.64
N SER A 81 9.06 6.85 -0.57
CA SER A 81 9.43 7.90 -1.52
C SER A 81 8.29 8.29 -2.48
N MET A 82 7.16 7.58 -2.43
CA MET A 82 6.02 7.89 -3.31
C MET A 82 5.38 9.24 -2.99
N HIS A 83 4.92 9.89 -4.03
CA HIS A 83 4.14 11.13 -3.92
C HIS A 83 2.67 10.86 -4.26
N PRO A 84 1.74 11.63 -3.69
CA PRO A 84 0.31 11.49 -4.06
C PRO A 84 0.10 11.55 -5.57
N GLY A 85 -0.72 10.64 -6.07
CA GLY A 85 -0.98 10.48 -7.51
C GLY A 85 -0.15 9.38 -8.16
N GLU A 86 0.96 8.98 -7.56
CA GLU A 86 1.72 7.84 -8.09
C GLU A 86 1.03 6.53 -7.78
N THR A 87 1.34 5.49 -8.57
CA THR A 87 0.69 4.18 -8.45
C THR A 87 1.72 3.08 -8.23
N VAL A 88 1.25 1.99 -7.65
CA VAL A 88 2.01 0.75 -7.51
C VAL A 88 1.10 -0.43 -7.84
N GLU A 89 1.67 -1.49 -8.42
CA GLU A 89 0.90 -2.68 -8.76
C GLU A 89 0.44 -3.39 -7.49
N MET A 90 -0.84 -3.80 -7.47
CA MET A 90 -1.46 -4.41 -6.30
C MET A 90 -2.24 -5.66 -6.69
N ALA A 91 -2.15 -6.70 -5.86
CA ALA A 91 -3.06 -7.83 -5.92
C ALA A 91 -4.22 -7.59 -4.93
N PRO A 92 -5.42 -8.16 -5.21
CA PRO A 92 -6.58 -7.99 -4.33
C PRO A 92 -6.33 -8.51 -2.91
N PRO A 93 -7.10 -8.04 -1.92
CA PRO A 93 -6.96 -8.48 -0.54
C PRO A 93 -7.08 -9.99 -0.38
N LEU A 94 -6.22 -10.57 0.48
CA LEU A 94 -6.16 -11.98 0.82
C LEU A 94 -5.96 -12.14 2.32
N GLY A 95 -6.13 -13.38 2.78
CA GLY A 95 -5.86 -13.72 4.17
C GLY A 95 -7.05 -14.18 4.98
#